data_471b3a579646084d6967f8aab7fdccb8
#
_entry.id   471b3a579646084d6967f8aab7fdccb8
#
_cell.length_a   1.000
_cell.length_b   1.000
_cell.length_c   1.000
_cell.angle_alpha   90.00
_cell.angle_beta   90.00
_cell.angle_gamma   90.00
#
_symmetry.space_group_name_H-M   'P 1'
#
loop_
_entity.id
_entity.type
_entity.pdbx_description
1 polymer ?
#
loop_
_entity_poly.entity_id
_entity_poly.type
_entity_poly.pdbx_seq_one_letter_code
_entity_poly.pdbx_strand_id
1 'polypeptide(L)'
;MSELSSLPSLSHTSHSDEARFHGPKQGISLPSGAYMLPPDRLLDSDASRRMQDLIAGLAKALVDSPEAVSVEVIPEATSTVLRLRVSANDIGKVIGKQGRTARSIRTILSAASMKLQHRFALDIVEEGLPASANISRDSTQE
;
A
#
# COMPACT_ATOMS: atom_id res chain seq x y z
N MET A 1 -57.73 -46.79 8.92
CA MET A 1 -57.52 -46.31 8.75
C MET A 1 -56.90 -45.42 8.41
N SER A 2 -56.49 -45.04 8.04
CA SER A 2 -55.82 -44.42 7.87
C SER A 2 -55.25 -43.68 7.35
N GLU A 3 -54.91 -43.20 7.13
CA GLU A 3 -54.43 -42.53 6.78
C GLU A 3 -53.71 -41.75 6.63
N LEU A 4 -53.34 -41.47 6.58
CA LEU A 4 -52.58 -40.80 6.58
C LEU A 4 -51.94 -40.18 5.88
N SER A 5 -51.69 -39.98 5.78
CA SER A 5 -51.04 -39.52 5.29
C SER A 5 -50.48 -38.79 4.79
N SER A 6 -50.14 -38.51 4.61
CA SER A 6 -49.60 -37.85 4.15
C SER A 6 -48.89 -37.00 4.08
N LEU A 7 -48.45 -36.65 4.07
CA LEU A 7 -47.66 -35.83 4.16
C LEU A 7 -46.81 -35.39 3.42
N PRO A 8 -46.37 -35.27 3.10
CA PRO A 8 -45.51 -35.00 2.57
C PRO A 8 -45.11 -33.96 2.10
N SER A 9 -45.09 -33.52 1.92
CA SER A 9 -44.77 -32.56 1.64
C SER A 9 -43.84 -32.00 1.69
N LEU A 10 -43.52 -31.86 1.84
CA LEU A 10 -42.64 -31.36 2.05
C LEU A 10 -41.80 -31.05 1.42
N SER A 11 -41.45 -30.98 1.42
CA SER A 11 -40.53 -30.95 1.01
C SER A 11 -40.14 -30.22 0.08
N HIS A 12 -39.99 -30.14 -0.43
CA HIS A 12 -39.54 -29.62 -1.27
C HIS A 12 -39.13 -28.53 -1.30
N THR A 13 -39.13 -28.21 -1.05
CA THR A 13 -38.99 -27.17 -0.94
C THR A 13 -37.88 -26.68 -1.01
N SER A 14 -37.52 -26.76 -0.43
CA SER A 14 -36.44 -26.38 -0.17
C SER A 14 -35.62 -26.07 -1.14
N HIS A 15 -35.27 -26.82 -1.58
CA HIS A 15 -34.25 -26.64 -2.35
C HIS A 15 -34.42 -25.65 -3.26
N SER A 16 -35.36 -25.33 -3.40
CA SER A 16 -35.49 -24.45 -4.31
C SER A 16 -34.79 -23.29 -4.03
N ASP A 17 -34.60 -23.08 -2.94
CA ASP A 17 -34.04 -21.96 -2.60
C ASP A 17 -32.80 -21.72 -3.09
N GLU A 18 -32.10 -22.62 -3.12
CA GLU A 18 -30.83 -22.37 -3.47
C GLU A 18 -30.75 -21.95 -4.79
N ALA A 19 -31.51 -22.30 -5.48
CA ALA A 19 -31.35 -21.96 -6.76
C ALA A 19 -31.25 -20.54 -6.91
N ARG A 20 -31.85 -19.84 -6.16
CA ARG A 20 -31.79 -18.55 -6.30
C ARG A 20 -30.60 -17.94 -6.21
N PHE A 21 -29.77 -18.49 -5.60
CA PHE A 21 -28.58 -17.92 -5.38
C PHE A 21 -27.91 -17.58 -6.55
N HIS A 22 -28.11 -18.12 -7.62
CA HIS A 22 -27.37 -17.80 -8.67
C HIS A 22 -27.71 -16.53 -9.24
N GLY A 23 -28.70 -15.93 -8.95
CA GLY A 23 -29.07 -14.75 -9.54
C GLY A 23 -28.10 -13.75 -9.72
N PRO A 24 -27.31 -13.60 -8.90
CA PRO A 24 -26.41 -12.54 -8.91
C PRO A 24 -25.52 -12.53 -9.98
N LYS A 25 -25.24 -13.53 -10.53
CA LYS A 25 -24.28 -13.50 -11.41
C LYS A 25 -24.60 -12.75 -12.54
N GLN A 26 -25.70 -12.53 -12.80
CA GLN A 26 -25.88 -11.99 -13.91
C GLN A 26 -25.84 -10.69 -14.10
N GLY A 27 -25.37 -10.33 -14.84
CA GLY A 27 -25.44 -9.20 -15.15
C GLY A 27 -25.18 -8.03 -14.65
N ILE A 28 -24.32 -7.91 -14.07
CA ILE A 28 -24.04 -6.78 -13.50
C ILE A 28 -23.20 -6.01 -14.33
N SER A 29 -23.59 -5.33 -15.24
CA SER A 29 -22.69 -4.56 -15.98
C SER A 29 -22.63 -3.24 -15.35
N LEU A 30 -21.54 -2.87 -14.89
CA LEU A 30 -21.38 -1.61 -14.30
C LEU A 30 -21.27 -0.53 -15.31
N PRO A 31 -21.85 0.55 -15.11
CA PRO A 31 -21.75 1.65 -16.04
C PRO A 31 -20.38 2.19 -16.05
N SER A 32 -19.94 2.51 -17.20
CA SER A 32 -18.63 3.01 -17.31
C SER A 32 -18.52 4.29 -16.59
N GLY A 33 -17.54 4.49 -15.90
CA GLY A 33 -17.33 5.70 -15.18
C GLY A 33 -17.77 5.68 -13.75
N ALA A 34 -18.43 4.65 -13.36
CA ALA A 34 -18.86 4.58 -12.02
C ALA A 34 -17.97 3.75 -11.17
N TYR A 35 -16.70 3.78 -11.40
CA TYR A 35 -15.85 2.97 -10.60
C TYR A 35 -15.59 3.62 -9.29
N MET A 36 -16.27 3.14 -8.27
CA MET A 36 -15.88 3.52 -6.99
C MET A 36 -14.72 2.68 -6.61
N LEU A 37 -13.64 3.29 -6.22
CA LEU A 37 -12.50 2.55 -5.74
C LEU A 37 -12.91 1.76 -4.49
N PRO A 38 -12.46 0.55 -4.36
CA PRO A 38 -12.78 -0.22 -3.18
C PRO A 38 -12.25 0.49 -1.93
N PRO A 39 -12.93 0.36 -0.84
CA PRO A 39 -12.56 1.08 0.38
C PRO A 39 -11.14 0.80 0.84
N ASP A 40 -10.64 -0.37 0.54
CA ASP A 40 -9.28 -0.69 0.91
C ASP A 40 -8.29 0.19 0.16
N ARG A 41 -8.55 0.52 -1.09
CA ARG A 41 -7.64 1.38 -1.84
C ARG A 41 -7.69 2.82 -1.36
N LEU A 42 -8.83 3.25 -0.83
CA LEU A 42 -8.89 4.58 -0.28
C LEU A 42 -8.09 4.66 1.01
N LEU A 43 -8.15 3.62 1.82
CA LEU A 43 -7.37 3.58 3.04
C LEU A 43 -5.88 3.52 2.72
N ASP A 44 -5.51 2.78 1.69
CA ASP A 44 -4.12 2.69 1.27
C ASP A 44 -3.60 4.03 0.77
N SER A 45 -4.44 4.79 0.08
CA SER A 45 -4.02 6.10 -0.42
C SER A 45 -3.83 7.09 0.72
N ASP A 46 -4.69 7.04 1.75
CA ASP A 46 -4.53 7.89 2.90
C ASP A 46 -3.31 7.49 3.72
N ALA A 47 -3.07 6.21 3.88
CA ALA A 47 -1.90 5.71 4.56
C ALA A 47 -0.64 6.15 3.81
N SER A 48 -0.64 6.05 2.51
CA SER A 48 0.49 6.45 1.68
C SER A 48 0.77 7.95 1.80
N ARG A 49 -0.27 8.77 1.83
CA ARG A 49 -0.09 10.20 2.00
C ARG A 49 0.51 10.53 3.35
N ARG A 50 0.01 9.91 4.40
CA ARG A 50 0.54 10.14 5.75
C ARG A 50 2.00 9.77 5.84
N MET A 51 2.38 8.67 5.20
CA MET A 51 3.76 8.24 5.20
C MET A 51 4.62 9.16 4.34
N GLN A 52 4.11 9.61 3.21
CA GLN A 52 4.78 10.55 2.34
C GLN A 52 5.05 11.86 3.10
N ASP A 53 4.05 12.39 3.79
CA ASP A 53 4.19 13.63 4.55
C ASP A 53 5.17 13.46 5.71
N LEU A 54 5.14 12.32 6.38
CA LEU A 54 6.07 12.03 7.46
C LEU A 54 7.51 12.00 6.95
N ILE A 55 7.77 11.27 5.89
CA ILE A 55 9.11 11.15 5.33
C ILE A 55 9.59 12.50 4.78
N ALA A 56 8.70 13.22 4.10
CA ALA A 56 9.05 14.55 3.58
C ALA A 56 9.39 15.51 4.73
N GLY A 57 8.62 15.48 5.80
CA GLY A 57 8.88 16.33 6.96
C GLY A 57 10.21 16.01 7.64
N LEU A 58 10.51 14.71 7.79
CA LEU A 58 11.77 14.29 8.38
C LEU A 58 12.95 14.73 7.50
N ALA A 59 12.85 14.51 6.21
CA ALA A 59 13.92 14.87 5.29
C ALA A 59 14.15 16.37 5.26
N LYS A 60 13.08 17.16 5.19
CA LYS A 60 13.19 18.62 5.17
C LYS A 60 13.83 19.16 6.44
N ALA A 61 13.65 18.49 7.56
CA ALA A 61 14.27 18.91 8.80
C ALA A 61 15.77 18.60 8.84
N LEU A 62 16.25 17.73 7.99
CA LEU A 62 17.66 17.31 7.98
C LEU A 62 18.50 18.00 6.93
N VAL A 63 17.90 18.47 5.86
CA VAL A 63 18.65 19.01 4.72
C VAL A 63 18.78 20.51 4.78
N ASP A 64 19.70 21.04 4.00
CA ASP A 64 19.89 22.49 3.88
C ASP A 64 18.97 23.05 2.78
N SER A 65 18.61 22.22 1.81
CA SER A 65 17.78 22.63 0.67
C SER A 65 16.45 21.89 0.71
N PRO A 66 15.54 22.30 1.59
CA PRO A 66 14.25 21.60 1.72
C PRO A 66 13.38 21.69 0.47
N GLU A 67 13.64 22.66 -0.41
CA GLU A 67 12.90 22.78 -1.65
C GLU A 67 13.26 21.69 -2.62
N ALA A 68 14.42 21.07 -2.47
CA ALA A 68 14.84 19.97 -3.34
C ALA A 68 14.32 18.61 -2.85
N VAL A 69 13.62 18.58 -1.71
CA VAL A 69 13.11 17.35 -1.18
C VAL A 69 11.80 16.97 -1.85
N SER A 70 11.74 15.79 -2.41
CA SER A 70 10.48 15.26 -2.94
C SER A 70 10.33 13.80 -2.56
N VAL A 71 9.11 13.36 -2.37
CA VAL A 71 8.83 11.97 -2.04
C VAL A 71 7.82 11.44 -3.05
N GLU A 72 8.21 10.42 -3.77
CA GLU A 72 7.37 9.79 -4.76
C GLU A 72 6.81 8.50 -4.17
N VAL A 73 5.55 8.25 -4.39
CA VAL A 73 4.88 7.05 -3.89
C VAL A 73 4.75 6.07 -5.05
N ILE A 74 5.36 4.92 -4.91
CA ILE A 74 5.38 3.91 -5.95
C ILE A 74 4.68 2.65 -5.42
N PRO A 75 3.46 2.40 -5.85
CA PRO A 75 2.76 1.21 -5.40
C PRO A 75 3.32 -0.03 -6.09
N GLU A 76 3.56 -1.06 -5.31
CA GLU A 76 3.98 -2.35 -5.81
C GLU A 76 2.92 -3.39 -5.43
N ALA A 77 3.09 -4.60 -5.83
CA ALA A 77 2.08 -5.64 -5.64
C ALA A 77 1.75 -5.90 -4.17
N THR A 78 2.73 -5.86 -3.31
CA THR A 78 2.55 -6.20 -1.89
C THR A 78 3.04 -5.13 -0.94
N SER A 79 3.50 -4.00 -1.47
CA SER A 79 4.06 -2.93 -0.65
C SER A 79 3.97 -1.60 -1.39
N THR A 80 4.31 -0.55 -0.72
CA THR A 80 4.45 0.76 -1.34
C THR A 80 5.84 1.29 -1.05
N VAL A 81 6.54 1.67 -2.09
CA VAL A 81 7.88 2.23 -1.94
C VAL A 81 7.75 3.75 -1.91
N LEU A 82 8.33 4.36 -0.89
CA LEU A 82 8.44 5.80 -0.79
C LEU A 82 9.84 6.17 -1.23
N ARG A 83 9.94 6.76 -2.40
CA ARG A 83 11.23 7.16 -2.94
C ARG A 83 11.50 8.60 -2.57
N LEU A 84 12.46 8.79 -1.69
CA LEU A 84 12.84 10.11 -1.24
C LEU A 84 13.98 10.64 -2.10
N ARG A 85 13.75 11.76 -2.74
CA ARG A 85 14.78 12.43 -3.54
C ARG A 85 15.26 13.65 -2.80
N VAL A 86 16.55 13.83 -2.75
CA VAL A 86 17.18 14.99 -2.11
C VAL A 86 18.34 15.45 -2.97
N SER A 87 18.82 16.68 -2.75
CA SER A 87 19.95 17.18 -3.53
C SER A 87 21.21 16.37 -3.24
N ALA A 88 22.09 16.35 -4.18
CA ALA A 88 23.37 15.65 -4.05
C ALA A 88 24.15 16.10 -2.83
N ASN A 89 24.05 17.38 -2.48
CA ASN A 89 24.78 17.92 -1.35
C ASN A 89 24.19 17.48 -0.01
N ASP A 90 22.93 17.14 0.01
CA ASP A 90 22.22 16.82 1.23
C ASP A 90 22.00 15.34 1.47
N ILE A 91 22.29 14.51 0.48
CA ILE A 91 22.04 13.08 0.59
C ILE A 91 22.76 12.47 1.78
N GLY A 92 23.97 12.93 2.06
CA GLY A 92 24.74 12.46 3.20
C GLY A 92 24.08 12.78 4.54
N LYS A 93 23.30 13.88 4.60
CA LYS A 93 22.62 14.25 5.83
C LYS A 93 21.42 13.33 6.10
N VAL A 94 20.77 12.91 5.05
CA VAL A 94 19.62 12.00 5.17
C VAL A 94 20.09 10.57 5.45
N ILE A 95 21.19 10.17 4.86
CA ILE A 95 21.75 8.85 5.12
C ILE A 95 22.37 8.82 6.52
N GLY A 96 23.11 9.86 6.86
CA GLY A 96 23.75 9.98 8.15
C GLY A 96 25.05 9.19 8.22
N LYS A 97 25.78 9.39 9.31
CA LYS A 97 27.04 8.71 9.49
C LYS A 97 26.80 7.22 9.60
N GLN A 98 27.45 6.46 8.77
CA GLN A 98 27.33 5.00 8.72
C GLN A 98 25.89 4.54 8.46
N GLY A 99 25.10 5.37 7.80
CA GLY A 99 23.71 5.03 7.47
C GLY A 99 22.77 5.03 8.65
N ARG A 100 23.16 5.61 9.78
CA ARG A 100 22.33 5.57 10.99
C ARG A 100 21.02 6.30 10.86
N THR A 101 21.03 7.46 10.21
CA THR A 101 19.81 8.24 10.03
C THR A 101 18.84 7.49 9.12
N ALA A 102 19.32 7.00 7.99
CA ALA A 102 18.46 6.24 7.08
C ALA A 102 17.88 5.01 7.76
N ARG A 103 18.68 4.32 8.57
CA ARG A 103 18.20 3.15 9.30
C ARG A 103 17.12 3.54 10.31
N SER A 104 17.28 4.67 10.99
CA SER A 104 16.30 5.15 11.94
C SER A 104 14.99 5.50 11.24
N ILE A 105 15.06 6.15 10.10
CA ILE A 105 13.87 6.49 9.32
C ILE A 105 13.15 5.20 8.88
N ARG A 106 13.90 4.21 8.42
CA ARG A 106 13.31 2.91 8.03
C ARG A 106 12.67 2.20 9.22
N THR A 107 13.24 2.34 10.41
CA THR A 107 12.65 1.75 11.61
C THR A 107 11.32 2.42 11.95
N ILE A 108 11.26 3.75 11.85
CA ILE A 108 10.02 4.48 12.08
C ILE A 108 8.98 4.08 11.05
N LEU A 109 9.38 3.97 9.80
CA LEU A 109 8.48 3.58 8.72
C LEU A 109 7.95 2.17 8.92
N SER A 110 8.80 1.27 9.41
CA SER A 110 8.40 -0.10 9.71
C SER A 110 7.34 -0.14 10.82
N ALA A 111 7.54 0.65 11.88
CA ALA A 111 6.58 0.72 12.96
C ALA A 111 5.24 1.28 12.49
N ALA A 112 5.28 2.30 11.63
CA ALA A 112 4.07 2.88 11.06
C ALA A 112 3.37 1.87 10.13
N SER A 113 4.15 1.09 9.39
CA SER A 113 3.61 0.05 8.53
C SER A 113 2.78 -0.96 9.31
N MET A 114 3.25 -1.33 10.48
CA MET A 114 2.52 -2.27 11.33
C MET A 114 1.18 -1.67 11.79
N LYS A 115 1.19 -0.40 12.15
CA LYS A 115 -0.03 0.24 12.59
C LYS A 115 -1.05 0.38 11.46
N LEU A 116 -0.57 0.66 10.26
CA LEU A 116 -1.43 0.89 9.11
C LEU A 116 -1.78 -0.41 8.38
N GLN A 117 -1.18 -1.52 8.80
CA GLN A 117 -1.36 -2.82 8.17
C GLN A 117 -1.05 -2.80 6.68
N HIS A 118 -0.13 -1.95 6.30
CA HIS A 118 0.32 -1.82 4.93
C HIS A 118 1.84 -1.68 4.92
N ARG A 119 2.49 -2.38 4.01
CA ARG A 119 3.94 -2.42 4.01
C ARG A 119 4.51 -1.25 3.23
N PHE A 120 5.36 -0.49 3.88
CA PHE A 120 6.06 0.62 3.25
C PHE A 120 7.56 0.36 3.26
N ALA A 121 8.21 0.72 2.18
CA ALA A 121 9.67 0.66 2.07
C ALA A 121 10.20 2.06 1.73
N LEU A 122 11.42 2.34 2.10
CA LEU A 122 12.04 3.63 1.82
C LEU A 122 13.22 3.45 0.88
N ASP A 123 13.20 4.20 -0.20
CA ASP A 123 14.29 4.27 -1.15
C ASP A 123 14.81 5.70 -1.13
N ILE A 124 16.10 5.91 -0.92
CA ILE A 124 16.70 7.25 -0.87
C ILE A 124 17.58 7.42 -2.08
N VAL A 125 17.29 8.41 -2.90
CA VAL A 125 18.03 8.64 -4.14
C VAL A 125 18.45 10.10 -4.24
N GLU A 126 19.50 10.30 -5.00
CA GLU A 126 19.98 11.61 -5.27
C GLU A 126 19.18 12.21 -6.40
N GLU A 127 18.88 13.48 -6.33
CA GLU A 127 18.15 14.15 -7.37
C GLU A 127 18.97 14.15 -8.65
N GLY A 128 18.33 13.76 -9.73
CA GLY A 128 19.02 13.73 -11.03
C GLY A 128 19.53 12.37 -11.44
N LEU A 129 19.58 11.41 -10.53
CA LEU A 129 20.01 10.08 -10.94
C LEU A 129 18.82 9.21 -11.30
N PRO A 130 18.95 8.39 -12.30
CA PRO A 130 17.87 7.48 -12.64
C PRO A 130 17.69 6.44 -11.53
N ALA A 131 16.49 6.02 -11.36
CA ALA A 131 16.14 5.10 -10.28
C ALA A 131 16.92 3.80 -10.31
N SER A 132 17.42 3.43 -11.45
CA SER A 132 18.08 2.14 -11.59
C SER A 132 19.51 2.13 -11.12
N ALA A 133 20.07 3.27 -10.77
CA ALA A 133 21.47 3.32 -10.40
C ALA A 133 21.75 2.92 -8.95
N ASN A 134 20.71 2.71 -8.19
CA ASN A 134 20.93 2.53 -6.77
C ASN A 134 20.96 1.12 -6.28
N ILE A 135 20.91 0.16 -7.16
CA ILE A 135 20.78 -1.20 -6.75
C ILE A 135 22.06 -1.85 -6.34
N SER A 136 23.15 -1.27 -6.64
CA SER A 136 24.38 -1.98 -6.54
C SER A 136 25.24 -1.71 -5.34
N ARG A 137 24.79 -0.98 -4.40
CA ARG A 137 25.72 -0.66 -3.34
C ARG A 137 25.53 -1.45 -2.06
N ASP A 138 24.57 -2.36 -2.07
CA ASP A 138 24.31 -3.06 -0.88
C ASP A 138 24.97 -4.37 -0.76
N SER A 139 25.71 -4.81 -1.72
CA SER A 139 26.19 -6.10 -1.60
C SER A 139 27.59 -6.25 -1.40
N THR A 140 28.29 -5.34 -0.88
CA THR A 140 29.60 -5.61 -0.72
C THR A 140 30.03 -5.46 0.49
N GLN A 141 30.20 -6.26 1.16
CA GLN A 141 30.62 -6.15 2.25
C GLN A 141 31.31 -7.04 2.76
N GLU A 142 32.01 -7.30 2.83
CA GLU A 142 32.69 -8.15 3.46
C GLU A 142 33.68 -7.77 3.65
#